data_207eae0e75c8b00f1e51219238ad7778
#
_entry.id   207eae0e75c8b00f1e51219238ad7778
#
_cell.length_a   1.000
_cell.length_b   1.000
_cell.length_c   1.000
_cell.angle_alpha   90.00
_cell.angle_beta   90.00
_cell.angle_gamma   90.00
#
_symmetry.space_group_name_H-M   'P 1'
#
loop_
_entity.id
_entity.type
_entity.pdbx_description
1 polymer ?
#
loop_
_entity_poly.entity_id
_entity_poly.type
_entity_poly.pdbx_seq_one_letter_code
_entity_poly.pdbx_strand_id
1 'polypeptide(L)'
;KIGNFPGNYTNGITRWCEEAQMNIVGMENRQHNDENENNDKDYNDILFKVTSDPIMKPKDEIPVAPEEYVSSISGTLAFEDNWPQKGDYDFNDFVTGYSYSLIKGNNDKDVKAIRLTFIPRALGASYNSGFGIQLPIETNNIENVTGGNIEKDETKATIIIYEDTRKDAF
;
A
#
# COMPACT_ATOMS: atom_id res chain seq x y z
N LYS A 1 -11.83 2.59 7.13
CA LYS A 1 -12.00 1.37 6.31
C LYS A 1 -10.97 0.35 6.75
N ILE A 2 -11.39 -0.81 7.19
CA ILE A 2 -10.51 -1.93 7.53
C ILE A 2 -10.64 -2.95 6.41
N GLY A 3 -9.52 -3.15 5.68
CA GLY A 3 -9.33 -4.22 4.73
C GLY A 3 -10.13 -4.11 3.42
N ASN A 4 -9.43 -3.83 2.33
CA ASN A 4 -9.92 -4.19 1.00
C ASN A 4 -9.37 -5.59 0.69
N PHE A 5 -10.25 -6.57 0.61
CA PHE A 5 -9.93 -7.85 -0.01
C PHE A 5 -9.91 -7.72 -1.55
N PRO A 6 -9.23 -8.62 -2.28
CA PRO A 6 -9.24 -8.59 -3.74
C PRO A 6 -10.68 -8.58 -4.27
N GLY A 7 -11.08 -7.50 -4.93
CA GLY A 7 -12.44 -7.36 -5.46
C GLY A 7 -13.14 -6.04 -5.12
N ASN A 8 -12.45 -5.07 -4.50
CA ASN A 8 -13.01 -3.76 -4.10
C ASN A 8 -14.19 -3.80 -3.11
N TYR A 9 -14.34 -4.88 -2.34
CA TYR A 9 -15.41 -5.00 -1.35
C TYR A 9 -14.93 -4.60 0.04
N THR A 10 -15.73 -3.79 0.71
CA THR A 10 -15.46 -3.39 2.08
C THR A 10 -16.26 -4.30 3.01
N ASN A 11 -15.59 -5.25 3.68
CA ASN A 11 -16.23 -6.14 4.65
C ASN A 11 -16.15 -5.61 6.09
N GLY A 12 -15.71 -4.37 6.27
CA GLY A 12 -15.63 -3.78 7.60
C GLY A 12 -15.70 -2.27 7.57
N ILE A 13 -16.26 -1.70 8.61
CA ILE A 13 -16.34 -0.26 8.86
C ILE A 13 -15.78 0.06 10.24
N THR A 14 -15.29 1.29 10.40
CA THR A 14 -14.93 1.83 11.72
C THR A 14 -15.78 3.08 11.97
N ARG A 15 -16.38 3.16 13.15
CA ARG A 15 -17.14 4.32 13.62
C ARG A 15 -16.62 4.78 14.97
N TRP A 16 -16.49 6.09 15.13
CA TRP A 16 -16.21 6.68 16.43
C TRP A 16 -17.50 6.78 17.23
N CYS A 17 -17.48 6.31 18.48
CA CYS A 17 -18.57 6.48 19.43
C CYS A 17 -18.18 7.58 20.43
N GLU A 18 -18.82 8.73 20.32
CA GLU A 18 -18.53 9.89 21.16
C GLU A 18 -18.89 9.65 22.63
N GLU A 19 -19.99 8.98 22.90
CA GLU A 19 -20.44 8.68 24.27
C GLU A 19 -19.48 7.74 25.01
N ALA A 20 -18.94 6.75 24.29
CA ALA A 20 -18.05 5.76 24.86
C ALA A 20 -16.56 6.08 24.68
N GLN A 21 -16.22 7.17 23.94
CA GLN A 21 -14.84 7.60 23.63
C GLN A 21 -13.99 6.43 23.07
N MET A 22 -14.56 5.70 22.13
CA MET A 22 -13.90 4.54 21.52
C MET A 22 -14.27 4.37 20.05
N ASN A 23 -13.46 3.62 19.35
CA ASN A 23 -13.79 3.15 18.00
C ASN A 23 -14.59 1.84 18.10
N ILE A 24 -15.64 1.74 17.28
CA ILE A 24 -16.37 0.51 17.03
C ILE A 24 -16.02 0.06 15.62
N VAL A 25 -15.56 -1.18 15.52
CA VAL A 25 -15.27 -1.83 14.24
C VAL A 25 -16.35 -2.84 14.00
N GLY A 26 -17.09 -2.67 12.92
CA GLY A 26 -18.10 -3.61 12.46
C GLY A 26 -17.60 -4.39 11.25
N MET A 27 -17.87 -5.66 11.19
CA MET A 27 -17.51 -6.53 10.08
C MET A 27 -18.73 -7.27 9.58
N GLU A 28 -18.75 -7.46 8.26
CA GLU A 28 -19.69 -8.28 7.54
C GLU A 28 -19.05 -9.64 7.23
N ASN A 29 -19.73 -10.74 7.51
CA ASN A 29 -19.21 -12.09 7.32
C ASN A 29 -19.32 -12.59 5.89
N ARG A 30 -20.06 -11.90 5.03
CA ARG A 30 -20.29 -12.25 3.62
C ARG A 30 -19.71 -11.21 2.68
N GLN A 31 -19.34 -11.68 1.49
CA GLN A 31 -18.85 -10.78 0.45
C GLN A 31 -19.97 -9.91 -0.10
N HIS A 32 -19.69 -8.64 -0.27
CA HIS A 32 -20.63 -7.60 -0.73
C HIS A 32 -21.20 -7.82 -2.16
N ASN A 33 -20.65 -8.78 -2.92
CA ASN A 33 -21.07 -9.13 -4.28
C ASN A 33 -21.90 -10.40 -4.35
N ASP A 34 -22.25 -10.97 -3.20
CA ASP A 34 -23.15 -12.10 -3.19
C ASP A 34 -24.55 -11.59 -3.59
N GLU A 35 -25.00 -11.95 -4.80
CA GLU A 35 -26.33 -11.59 -5.32
C GLU A 35 -27.46 -12.29 -4.55
N ASN A 36 -27.11 -13.18 -3.62
CA ASN A 36 -28.05 -13.75 -2.69
C ASN A 36 -28.50 -12.69 -1.66
N GLU A 37 -29.78 -12.49 -1.58
CA GLU A 37 -30.52 -11.47 -0.81
C GLU A 37 -30.29 -11.49 0.72
N ASN A 38 -29.30 -12.26 1.22
CA ASN A 38 -29.06 -12.47 2.65
C ASN A 38 -27.92 -11.63 3.24
N ASN A 39 -27.33 -10.70 2.48
CA ASN A 39 -26.36 -9.74 2.99
C ASN A 39 -27.07 -8.41 3.17
N ASP A 40 -27.39 -8.06 4.41
CA ASP A 40 -28.10 -6.83 4.77
C ASP A 40 -27.20 -5.59 4.84
N LYS A 41 -25.87 -5.80 4.71
CA LYS A 41 -24.84 -4.75 4.65
C LYS A 41 -24.87 -3.81 5.84
N ASP A 42 -25.27 -4.30 6.99
CA ASP A 42 -25.37 -3.53 8.22
C ASP A 42 -24.08 -3.53 9.07
N TYR A 43 -23.12 -4.39 8.72
CA TYR A 43 -21.80 -4.52 9.35
C TYR A 43 -21.85 -4.84 10.85
N ASN A 44 -22.84 -5.57 11.26
CA ASN A 44 -23.03 -5.94 12.68
C ASN A 44 -22.81 -7.41 12.99
N ASP A 45 -22.45 -8.26 12.03
CA ASP A 45 -22.16 -9.67 12.23
C ASP A 45 -21.07 -9.90 13.27
N ILE A 46 -20.03 -9.07 13.25
CA ILE A 46 -18.99 -9.05 14.28
C ILE A 46 -18.68 -7.61 14.65
N LEU A 47 -18.78 -7.29 15.94
CA LEU A 47 -18.48 -5.97 16.46
C LEU A 47 -17.30 -6.01 17.43
N PHE A 48 -16.31 -5.16 17.22
CA PHE A 48 -15.18 -4.96 18.11
C PHE A 48 -15.20 -3.56 18.71
N LYS A 49 -14.87 -3.48 20.00
CA LYS A 49 -14.50 -2.22 20.64
C LYS A 49 -12.99 -2.06 20.57
N VAL A 50 -12.53 -0.91 20.10
CA VAL A 50 -11.11 -0.58 20.06
C VAL A 50 -10.86 0.66 20.91
N THR A 51 -10.07 0.49 21.96
CA THR A 51 -9.61 1.58 22.83
C THR A 51 -8.10 1.75 22.69
N SER A 52 -7.61 2.96 22.84
CA SER A 52 -6.18 3.28 22.85
C SER A 52 -5.86 4.20 24.02
N ASP A 53 -4.63 4.14 24.51
CA ASP A 53 -4.08 5.05 25.50
C ASP A 53 -2.81 5.70 24.91
N PRO A 54 -2.79 7.02 24.67
CA PRO A 54 -3.92 7.95 24.80
C PRO A 54 -5.08 7.66 23.84
N ILE A 55 -6.28 8.12 24.21
CA ILE A 55 -7.49 7.95 23.38
C ILE A 55 -7.26 8.64 22.03
N MET A 56 -7.31 7.85 20.96
CA MET A 56 -7.16 8.35 19.59
C MET A 56 -8.52 8.42 18.92
N LYS A 57 -9.08 9.63 18.86
CA LYS A 57 -10.21 9.93 17.99
C LYS A 57 -9.72 9.89 16.54
N PRO A 58 -10.39 9.21 15.62
CA PRO A 58 -10.08 9.35 14.20
C PRO A 58 -10.14 10.85 13.88
N LYS A 59 -9.14 11.38 13.19
CA LYS A 59 -9.25 12.73 12.62
C LYS A 59 -10.53 12.75 11.83
N ASP A 60 -11.36 13.79 12.06
CA ASP A 60 -12.55 14.00 11.25
C ASP A 60 -12.15 13.78 9.80
N GLU A 61 -12.76 12.79 9.16
CA GLU A 61 -12.42 12.46 7.80
C GLU A 61 -12.60 13.75 7.01
N ILE A 62 -11.51 14.39 6.64
CA ILE A 62 -11.55 15.28 5.49
C ILE A 62 -12.18 14.40 4.43
N PRO A 63 -13.32 14.75 3.82
CA PRO A 63 -13.89 13.97 2.75
C PRO A 63 -12.86 13.95 1.64
N VAL A 64 -11.97 12.98 1.72
CA VAL A 64 -11.07 12.67 0.61
C VAL A 64 -12.03 12.12 -0.42
N ALA A 65 -12.27 12.90 -1.45
CA ALA A 65 -12.97 12.42 -2.64
C ALA A 65 -12.34 11.05 -2.96
N PRO A 66 -13.14 9.98 -3.13
CA PRO A 66 -12.61 8.65 -3.30
C PRO A 66 -11.58 8.72 -4.42
N GLU A 67 -10.31 8.37 -4.09
CA GLU A 67 -9.25 8.35 -5.09
C GLU A 67 -9.68 7.35 -6.16
N GLU A 68 -9.89 7.85 -7.36
CA GLU A 68 -10.31 7.06 -8.49
C GLU A 68 -9.06 6.48 -9.17
N TYR A 69 -8.85 5.18 -9.01
CA TYR A 69 -7.71 4.48 -9.62
C TYR A 69 -7.97 4.22 -11.11
N VAL A 70 -7.02 4.59 -11.95
CA VAL A 70 -7.05 4.25 -13.39
C VAL A 70 -6.70 2.79 -13.59
N SER A 71 -5.68 2.31 -12.87
CA SER A 71 -5.23 0.92 -12.92
C SER A 71 -4.54 0.54 -11.62
N SER A 72 -4.57 -0.75 -11.29
CA SER A 72 -3.84 -1.32 -10.17
C SER A 72 -3.24 -2.66 -10.59
N ILE A 73 -1.96 -2.86 -10.29
CA ILE A 73 -1.23 -4.11 -10.54
C ILE A 73 -0.49 -4.47 -9.26
N SER A 74 -0.41 -5.76 -8.96
CA SER A 74 0.36 -6.27 -7.85
C SER A 74 1.09 -7.56 -8.20
N GLY A 75 2.14 -7.86 -7.45
CA GLY A 75 2.94 -9.06 -7.65
C GLY A 75 4.01 -9.23 -6.59
N THR A 76 4.99 -10.07 -6.90
CA THR A 76 6.17 -10.30 -6.07
C THR A 76 7.41 -10.14 -6.93
N LEU A 77 8.42 -9.46 -6.38
CA LEU A 77 9.77 -9.37 -6.94
C LEU A 77 10.69 -10.19 -6.05
N ALA A 78 11.62 -10.90 -6.68
CA ALA A 78 12.64 -11.69 -6.01
C ALA A 78 14.00 -11.46 -6.69
N PHE A 79 15.01 -11.24 -5.91
CA PHE A 79 16.34 -10.83 -6.37
C PHE A 79 17.43 -11.73 -5.82
N GLU A 80 18.53 -11.81 -6.60
CA GLU A 80 19.80 -12.39 -6.26
C GLU A 80 20.86 -11.29 -6.10
N ASP A 81 21.65 -11.34 -5.04
CA ASP A 81 22.65 -10.31 -4.72
C ASP A 81 23.96 -10.43 -5.51
N ASN A 82 24.28 -11.63 -6.02
CA ASN A 82 25.51 -11.89 -6.74
C ASN A 82 25.44 -11.67 -8.27
N TRP A 83 24.27 -11.28 -8.80
CA TRP A 83 24.16 -11.04 -10.24
C TRP A 83 25.12 -9.93 -10.72
N PRO A 84 25.86 -10.10 -11.84
CA PRO A 84 25.83 -11.20 -12.84
C PRO A 84 26.74 -12.39 -12.51
N GLN A 85 27.35 -12.45 -11.35
CA GLN A 85 28.14 -13.59 -10.90
C GLN A 85 27.22 -14.74 -10.50
N LYS A 86 27.81 -15.94 -10.37
CA LYS A 86 27.07 -17.12 -9.97
C LYS A 86 26.72 -17.03 -8.48
N GLY A 87 25.45 -16.95 -8.16
CA GLY A 87 24.88 -17.09 -6.82
C GLY A 87 24.42 -18.53 -6.56
N ASP A 88 23.62 -18.73 -5.53
CA ASP A 88 22.99 -20.01 -5.18
C ASP A 88 21.64 -20.23 -5.87
N TYR A 89 21.13 -19.18 -6.53
CA TYR A 89 19.90 -19.19 -7.35
C TYR A 89 18.63 -19.59 -6.57
N ASP A 90 18.55 -19.26 -5.31
CA ASP A 90 17.35 -19.51 -4.51
C ASP A 90 16.37 -18.33 -4.48
N PHE A 91 16.76 -17.17 -5.03
CA PHE A 91 15.97 -15.96 -5.18
C PHE A 91 15.33 -15.47 -3.88
N ASN A 92 16.06 -15.58 -2.78
CA ASN A 92 15.63 -15.14 -1.46
C ASN A 92 16.39 -13.94 -0.91
N ASP A 93 17.39 -13.43 -1.63
CA ASP A 93 18.27 -12.36 -1.17
C ASP A 93 17.52 -11.07 -0.83
N PHE A 94 16.57 -10.72 -1.67
CA PHE A 94 15.53 -9.76 -1.31
C PHE A 94 14.22 -10.12 -2.01
N VAL A 95 13.18 -10.40 -1.24
CA VAL A 95 11.84 -10.65 -1.76
C VAL A 95 10.89 -9.60 -1.23
N THR A 96 10.16 -8.97 -2.14
CA THR A 96 9.14 -7.98 -1.77
C THR A 96 7.85 -8.18 -2.57
N GLY A 97 6.73 -8.15 -1.87
CA GLY A 97 5.44 -7.93 -2.53
C GLY A 97 5.35 -6.48 -2.98
N TYR A 98 4.76 -6.23 -4.13
CA TYR A 98 4.50 -4.88 -4.59
C TYR A 98 3.06 -4.68 -5.03
N SER A 99 2.59 -3.47 -4.89
CA SER A 99 1.42 -2.98 -5.62
C SER A 99 1.69 -1.60 -6.19
N TYR A 100 1.12 -1.36 -7.36
CA TYR A 100 1.26 -0.14 -8.11
C TYR A 100 -0.11 0.33 -8.55
N SER A 101 -0.43 1.60 -8.31
CA SER A 101 -1.72 2.19 -8.68
C SER A 101 -1.53 3.58 -9.27
N LEU A 102 -2.21 3.85 -10.38
CA LEU A 102 -2.33 5.18 -10.94
C LEU A 102 -3.57 5.86 -10.38
N ILE A 103 -3.41 7.08 -9.91
CA ILE A 103 -4.49 7.91 -9.36
C ILE A 103 -4.83 8.97 -10.39
N LYS A 104 -6.12 9.06 -10.74
CA LYS A 104 -6.62 10.04 -11.73
C LYS A 104 -6.37 11.47 -11.30
N GLY A 105 -6.04 12.29 -12.28
CA GLY A 105 -6.09 13.73 -12.20
C GLY A 105 -7.50 14.31 -12.42
N ASN A 106 -7.55 15.62 -12.63
CA ASN A 106 -8.81 16.32 -12.85
C ASN A 106 -9.45 15.99 -14.21
N ASN A 107 -8.65 15.50 -15.15
CA ASN A 107 -9.08 15.03 -16.46
C ASN A 107 -8.84 13.53 -16.57
N ASP A 108 -9.71 12.81 -17.28
CA ASP A 108 -9.60 11.34 -17.43
C ASP A 108 -8.28 10.87 -18.10
N LYS A 109 -7.53 11.79 -18.69
CA LYS A 109 -6.25 11.50 -19.35
C LYS A 109 -5.02 11.78 -18.49
N ASP A 110 -5.18 12.50 -17.39
CA ASP A 110 -4.07 12.93 -16.55
C ASP A 110 -3.91 11.99 -15.34
N VAL A 111 -2.67 11.70 -14.99
CA VAL A 111 -2.32 11.01 -13.75
C VAL A 111 -1.91 12.06 -12.72
N LYS A 112 -2.63 12.11 -11.61
CA LYS A 112 -2.33 13.00 -10.48
C LYS A 112 -1.20 12.46 -9.63
N ALA A 113 -1.19 11.15 -9.42
CA ALA A 113 -0.18 10.50 -8.60
C ALA A 113 0.00 9.02 -8.99
N ILE A 114 1.16 8.50 -8.64
CA ILE A 114 1.48 7.08 -8.67
C ILE A 114 1.67 6.64 -7.23
N ARG A 115 0.90 5.65 -6.78
CA ARG A 115 1.07 5.04 -5.47
C ARG A 115 1.75 3.70 -5.65
N LEU A 116 2.88 3.54 -4.98
CA LEU A 116 3.65 2.31 -4.93
C LEU A 116 3.65 1.81 -3.48
N THR A 117 3.46 0.52 -3.30
CA THR A 117 3.57 -0.11 -1.99
C THR A 117 4.51 -1.30 -2.13
N PHE A 118 5.49 -1.40 -1.24
CA PHE A 118 6.40 -2.52 -1.16
C PHE A 118 6.28 -3.15 0.23
N ILE A 119 6.18 -4.48 0.26
CA ILE A 119 6.06 -5.25 1.50
C ILE A 119 7.19 -6.27 1.49
N PRO A 120 8.31 -6.00 2.20
CA PRO A 120 9.41 -6.94 2.34
C PRO A 120 8.91 -8.28 2.90
N ARG A 121 9.41 -9.39 2.36
CA ARG A 121 8.99 -10.74 2.72
C ARG A 121 10.14 -11.65 3.12
N ALA A 122 11.31 -11.46 2.48
CA ALA A 122 12.53 -12.19 2.83
C ALA A 122 13.76 -11.31 2.57
N LEU A 123 14.81 -11.56 3.32
CA LEU A 123 16.12 -10.92 3.21
C LEU A 123 17.20 -11.92 3.54
N GLY A 124 17.56 -12.76 2.56
CA GLY A 124 18.63 -13.76 2.63
C GLY A 124 20.02 -13.26 2.27
N ALA A 125 20.10 -12.11 1.57
CA ALA A 125 21.34 -11.54 1.03
C ALA A 125 22.49 -11.53 2.03
N SER A 126 23.69 -11.84 1.56
CA SER A 126 24.91 -11.69 2.35
C SER A 126 25.42 -10.25 2.38
N TYR A 127 25.11 -9.48 1.38
CA TYR A 127 25.51 -8.08 1.21
C TYR A 127 24.44 -7.10 1.71
N ASN A 128 24.88 -5.89 2.08
CA ASN A 128 23.98 -4.78 2.28
C ASN A 128 23.58 -4.23 0.91
N SER A 129 22.31 -4.26 0.61
CA SER A 129 21.75 -3.84 -0.68
C SER A 129 20.74 -2.73 -0.49
N GLY A 130 20.76 -1.76 -1.39
CA GLY A 130 19.66 -0.80 -1.52
C GLY A 130 18.55 -1.35 -2.41
N PHE A 131 17.36 -0.81 -2.29
CA PHE A 131 16.24 -1.09 -3.17
C PHE A 131 15.60 0.20 -3.65
N GLY A 132 15.50 0.33 -4.96
CA GLY A 132 14.88 1.48 -5.62
C GLY A 132 14.13 1.06 -6.87
N ILE A 133 13.42 2.01 -7.44
CA ILE A 133 12.70 1.85 -8.70
C ILE A 133 13.03 2.99 -9.65
N GLN A 134 13.00 2.71 -10.94
CA GLN A 134 13.02 3.75 -11.97
C GLN A 134 11.70 3.73 -12.72
N LEU A 135 11.05 4.90 -12.81
CA LEU A 135 9.83 5.09 -13.56
C LEU A 135 10.14 5.58 -14.98
N PRO A 136 9.33 5.22 -16.00
CA PRO A 136 9.55 5.64 -17.38
C PRO A 136 9.13 7.10 -17.65
N ILE A 137 9.30 7.97 -16.67
CA ILE A 137 8.98 9.41 -16.72
C ILE A 137 10.22 10.23 -16.37
N GLU A 138 10.32 11.43 -16.92
CA GLU A 138 11.42 12.35 -16.62
C GLU A 138 11.35 12.83 -15.17
N THR A 139 12.51 12.93 -14.51
CA THR A 139 12.62 13.38 -13.10
C THR A 139 11.96 14.74 -12.88
N ASN A 140 12.10 15.66 -13.86
CA ASN A 140 11.50 16.99 -13.78
C ASN A 140 9.96 17.01 -13.85
N ASN A 141 9.33 15.91 -14.20
CA ASN A 141 7.87 15.78 -14.21
C ASN A 141 7.32 15.29 -12.86
N ILE A 142 8.19 15.05 -11.88
CA ILE A 142 7.81 14.70 -10.51
C ILE A 142 7.82 15.95 -9.64
N GLU A 143 6.66 16.32 -9.15
CA GLU A 143 6.54 17.47 -8.25
C GLU A 143 7.02 17.13 -6.84
N ASN A 144 6.65 15.96 -6.34
CA ASN A 144 6.98 15.52 -4.99
C ASN A 144 7.02 13.99 -4.88
N VAL A 145 7.87 13.50 -3.97
CA VAL A 145 7.96 12.09 -3.57
C VAL A 145 7.78 12.00 -2.06
N THR A 146 6.99 11.06 -1.60
CA THR A 146 6.83 10.74 -0.18
C THR A 146 7.09 9.25 0.04
N GLY A 147 7.82 8.89 1.10
CA GLY A 147 8.17 7.50 1.40
C GLY A 147 9.35 6.95 0.59
N GLY A 148 10.17 7.83 0.02
CA GLY A 148 11.40 7.47 -0.70
C GLY A 148 12.19 8.73 -1.06
N ASN A 149 13.41 8.55 -1.56
CA ASN A 149 14.31 9.62 -1.96
C ASN A 149 14.49 9.60 -3.49
N ILE A 150 14.24 10.74 -4.15
CA ILE A 150 14.45 10.87 -5.60
C ILE A 150 15.91 11.19 -5.91
N GLU A 151 16.50 10.47 -6.86
CA GLU A 151 17.83 10.72 -7.40
C GLU A 151 17.76 11.90 -8.40
N LYS A 152 18.27 13.04 -8.00
CA LYS A 152 18.15 14.30 -8.78
C LYS A 152 19.01 14.33 -10.03
N ASP A 153 20.10 13.58 -10.04
CA ASP A 153 21.06 13.56 -11.14
C ASP A 153 20.68 12.56 -12.25
N GLU A 154 19.58 11.83 -12.03
CA GLU A 154 19.04 10.90 -13.01
C GLU A 154 18.01 11.55 -13.91
N THR A 155 18.10 11.26 -15.23
CA THR A 155 17.15 11.77 -16.22
C THR A 155 15.76 11.19 -16.02
N LYS A 156 15.69 9.90 -15.71
CA LYS A 156 14.45 9.21 -15.38
C LYS A 156 14.23 9.19 -13.88
N ALA A 157 12.97 9.33 -13.49
CA ALA A 157 12.58 9.35 -12.07
C ALA A 157 13.00 8.06 -11.37
N THR A 158 14.15 8.09 -10.73
CA THR A 158 14.73 7.02 -9.93
C THR A 158 14.49 7.31 -8.46
N ILE A 159 13.80 6.41 -7.78
CA ILE A 159 13.36 6.62 -6.40
C ILE A 159 13.94 5.49 -5.55
N ILE A 160 14.76 5.85 -4.57
CA ILE A 160 15.31 4.93 -3.57
C ILE A 160 14.26 4.75 -2.46
N ILE A 161 13.86 3.51 -2.25
CA ILE A 161 12.86 3.11 -1.24
C ILE A 161 13.58 2.71 0.05
N TYR A 162 14.63 1.91 -0.05
CA TYR A 162 15.51 1.52 1.05
C TYR A 162 16.96 1.76 0.64
N GLU A 163 17.70 2.54 1.43
CA GLU A 163 19.14 2.72 1.21
C GLU A 163 19.91 1.48 1.66
N ASP A 164 19.44 0.84 2.72
CA ASP A 164 19.97 -0.42 3.25
C ASP A 164 18.79 -1.32 3.65
N THR A 165 18.51 -2.34 2.85
CA THR A 165 17.36 -3.24 3.08
C THR A 165 17.42 -3.93 4.44
N ARG A 166 18.61 -4.16 5.01
CA ARG A 166 18.77 -4.77 6.35
C ARG A 166 18.36 -3.86 7.50
N LYS A 167 18.45 -2.55 7.30
CA LYS A 167 18.11 -1.57 8.34
C LYS A 167 16.71 -1.01 8.17
N ASP A 168 16.29 -0.86 6.91
CA ASP A 168 15.14 -0.02 6.59
C ASP A 168 13.89 -0.86 6.24
N ALA A 169 14.06 -2.14 5.89
CA ALA A 169 12.95 -2.96 5.37
C ALA A 169 12.25 -3.82 6.43
N PHE A 170 12.86 -4.06 7.61
CA PHE A 170 12.32 -4.92 8.68
C PHE A 170 12.45 -4.29 10.05
#